data_012867ff7ce6f3bc5bcbce71bba12527
#
_entry.id   012867ff7ce6f3bc5bcbce71bba12527
#
_cell.length_a   1.000
_cell.length_b   1.000
_cell.length_c   1.000
_cell.angle_alpha   90.00
_cell.angle_beta   90.00
_cell.angle_gamma   90.00
#
_symmetry.space_group_name_H-M   'P 1'
#
loop_
_entity.id
_entity.type
_entity.pdbx_description
1 polymer ?
#
loop_
_entity_poly.entity_id
_entity_poly.type
_entity_poly.pdbx_seq_one_letter_code
_entity_poly.pdbx_strand_id
1 'polypeptide(L)'
;PTLLGHLGFALRYEGLNLEVLQLLFDRTGGADIQAALDERSIAPPTRRIAYLFEWLTGEELELRAGPLDKKLRYVPVLDEKLQFGLALEASPRVEKFRIIDNLPGTPAFCPLVRRTPYLERMIGKRLKERACETLGKYAPQLVRRAAVYLYLKETHSSFEVERVKPTTSRARRFAE
;
A
#
# COMPACT_ATOMS: atom_id res chain seq x y z
N PRO A 1 12.37 -26.87 -6.18
CA PRO A 1 11.69 -25.57 -5.91
C PRO A 1 12.76 -24.49 -5.79
N THR A 2 12.66 -23.44 -6.62
CA THR A 2 13.57 -22.31 -6.62
C THR A 2 13.03 -21.20 -5.70
N LEU A 3 13.89 -20.27 -5.24
CA LEU A 3 13.48 -19.10 -4.48
C LEU A 3 12.35 -18.33 -5.18
N LEU A 4 12.53 -18.05 -6.48
CA LEU A 4 11.51 -17.35 -7.29
C LEU A 4 10.19 -18.13 -7.41
N GLY A 5 10.25 -19.46 -7.44
CA GLY A 5 9.05 -20.31 -7.44
C GLY A 5 8.26 -20.16 -6.14
N HIS A 6 8.93 -20.17 -4.99
CA HIS A 6 8.31 -19.95 -3.69
C HIS A 6 7.73 -18.53 -3.55
N LEU A 7 8.49 -17.51 -3.95
CA LEU A 7 8.02 -16.12 -3.94
C LEU A 7 6.82 -15.93 -4.87
N GLY A 8 6.88 -16.50 -6.06
CA GLY A 8 5.76 -16.46 -7.02
C GLY A 8 4.50 -17.10 -6.47
N PHE A 9 4.63 -18.23 -5.75
CA PHE A 9 3.52 -18.89 -5.05
C PHE A 9 2.95 -17.99 -3.95
N ALA A 10 3.80 -17.46 -3.08
CA ALA A 10 3.37 -16.59 -1.99
C ALA A 10 2.65 -15.34 -2.51
N LEU A 11 3.19 -14.66 -3.51
CA LEU A 11 2.55 -13.50 -4.14
C LEU A 11 1.18 -13.82 -4.74
N ARG A 12 0.97 -15.04 -5.21
CA ARG A 12 -0.28 -15.47 -5.84
C ARG A 12 -1.36 -15.85 -4.83
N TYR A 13 -1.00 -16.48 -3.72
CA TYR A 13 -1.96 -17.10 -2.80
C TYR A 13 -2.03 -16.46 -1.42
N GLU A 14 -0.93 -15.88 -0.97
CA GLU A 14 -0.81 -15.29 0.37
C GLU A 14 -0.80 -13.76 0.36
N GLY A 15 -0.49 -13.18 -0.80
CA GLY A 15 -0.29 -11.74 -0.93
C GLY A 15 1.12 -11.30 -0.55
N LEU A 16 1.32 -9.99 -0.49
CA LEU A 16 2.62 -9.37 -0.27
C LEU A 16 2.87 -9.16 1.23
N ASN A 17 4.07 -9.51 1.69
CA ASN A 17 4.61 -9.15 3.00
C ASN A 17 5.99 -8.49 2.79
N LEU A 18 6.04 -7.17 2.93
CA LEU A 18 7.25 -6.38 2.64
C LEU A 18 8.37 -6.66 3.63
N GLU A 19 8.06 -6.88 4.90
CA GLU A 19 9.06 -7.17 5.93
C GLU A 19 9.78 -8.50 5.64
N VAL A 20 9.01 -9.55 5.31
CA VAL A 20 9.58 -10.84 4.93
C VAL A 20 10.41 -10.72 3.67
N LEU A 21 9.95 -9.96 2.66
CA LEU A 21 10.71 -9.75 1.43
C LEU A 21 12.00 -8.98 1.68
N GLN A 22 11.97 -7.93 2.49
CA GLN A 22 13.16 -7.16 2.84
C GLN A 22 14.21 -8.06 3.49
N LEU A 23 13.82 -8.80 4.54
CA LEU A 23 14.73 -9.73 5.22
C LEU A 23 15.29 -10.82 4.30
N LEU A 24 14.49 -11.26 3.34
CA LEU A 24 14.92 -12.24 2.37
C LEU A 24 15.94 -11.65 1.39
N PHE A 25 15.65 -10.48 0.81
CA PHE A 25 16.52 -9.82 -0.14
C PHE A 25 17.85 -9.40 0.50
N ASP A 26 17.82 -8.94 1.75
CA ASP A 26 19.04 -8.62 2.52
C ASP A 26 19.96 -9.84 2.69
N ARG A 27 19.38 -11.04 2.76
CA ARG A 27 20.14 -12.30 2.94
C ARG A 27 20.60 -12.94 1.63
N THR A 28 19.77 -12.88 0.60
CA THR A 28 20.01 -13.61 -0.65
C THR A 28 20.59 -12.73 -1.75
N GLY A 29 20.42 -11.40 -1.64
CA GLY A 29 20.75 -10.47 -2.71
C GLY A 29 19.88 -10.67 -3.96
N GLY A 30 20.26 -10.03 -5.05
CA GLY A 30 19.53 -10.02 -6.31
C GLY A 30 19.98 -11.05 -7.35
N ALA A 31 20.98 -11.89 -7.04
CA ALA A 31 21.61 -12.77 -8.05
C ALA A 31 20.64 -13.73 -8.74
N ASP A 32 19.78 -14.42 -7.98
CA ASP A 32 18.79 -15.34 -8.56
C ASP A 32 17.73 -14.61 -9.39
N ILE A 33 17.37 -13.38 -8.97
CA ILE A 33 16.41 -12.54 -9.70
C ILE A 33 17.05 -12.07 -11.01
N GLN A 34 18.31 -11.61 -10.94
CA GLN A 34 19.07 -11.21 -12.13
C GLN A 34 19.22 -12.35 -13.12
N ALA A 35 19.57 -13.56 -12.65
CA ALA A 35 19.69 -14.74 -13.51
C ALA A 35 18.37 -15.05 -14.24
N ALA A 36 17.24 -14.97 -13.54
CA ALA A 36 15.93 -15.17 -14.14
C ALA A 36 15.58 -14.10 -15.19
N LEU A 37 15.98 -12.85 -14.99
CA LEU A 37 15.81 -11.78 -15.99
C LEU A 37 16.70 -12.02 -17.21
N ASP A 38 17.93 -12.48 -17.01
CA ASP A 38 18.89 -12.80 -18.08
C ASP A 38 18.37 -13.98 -18.95
N GLU A 39 17.71 -14.95 -18.34
CA GLU A 39 17.01 -16.06 -19.03
C GLU A 39 15.69 -15.63 -19.69
N ARG A 40 15.38 -14.34 -19.68
CA ARG A 40 14.10 -13.80 -20.17
C ARG A 40 12.86 -14.42 -19.51
N SER A 41 12.95 -14.80 -18.26
CA SER A 41 11.78 -15.16 -17.48
C SER A 41 10.95 -13.91 -17.15
N ILE A 42 10.04 -13.56 -18.06
CA ILE A 42 9.21 -12.34 -18.01
C ILE A 42 7.79 -12.59 -17.49
N ALA A 43 7.59 -13.74 -16.84
CA ALA A 43 6.30 -14.06 -16.23
C ALA A 43 5.89 -12.98 -15.19
N PRO A 44 4.59 -12.74 -15.02
CA PRO A 44 4.10 -11.72 -14.08
C PRO A 44 4.72 -11.78 -12.67
N PRO A 45 4.90 -12.97 -12.05
CA PRO A 45 5.54 -13.05 -10.73
C PRO A 45 7.00 -12.58 -10.76
N THR A 46 7.79 -12.98 -11.75
CA THR A 46 9.20 -12.58 -11.86
C THR A 46 9.33 -11.06 -11.98
N ARG A 47 8.51 -10.42 -12.81
CA ARG A 47 8.50 -8.96 -12.97
C ARG A 47 8.12 -8.24 -11.68
N ARG A 48 7.13 -8.77 -10.93
CA ARG A 48 6.74 -8.23 -9.62
C ARG A 48 7.87 -8.35 -8.60
N ILE A 49 8.54 -9.51 -8.56
CA ILE A 49 9.66 -9.75 -7.65
C ILE A 49 10.84 -8.83 -7.99
N ALA A 50 11.19 -8.70 -9.26
CA ALA A 50 12.27 -7.82 -9.71
C ALA A 50 11.99 -6.34 -9.35
N TYR A 51 10.77 -5.88 -9.59
CA TYR A 51 10.35 -4.55 -9.18
C TYR A 51 10.43 -4.35 -7.66
N LEU A 52 9.92 -5.30 -6.88
CA LEU A 52 9.93 -5.24 -5.41
C LEU A 52 11.35 -5.28 -4.84
N PHE A 53 12.26 -6.00 -5.48
CA PHE A 53 13.66 -6.00 -5.10
C PHE A 53 14.26 -4.60 -5.24
N GLU A 54 14.16 -3.98 -6.42
CA GLU A 54 14.65 -2.61 -6.62
C GLU A 54 13.97 -1.60 -5.67
N TRP A 55 12.65 -1.75 -5.50
CA TRP A 55 11.87 -0.84 -4.67
C TRP A 55 12.26 -0.92 -3.19
N LEU A 56 12.56 -2.11 -2.65
CA LEU A 56 12.94 -2.30 -1.25
C LEU A 56 14.40 -2.02 -0.98
N THR A 57 15.30 -2.51 -1.84
CA THR A 57 16.75 -2.45 -1.59
C THR A 57 17.40 -1.19 -2.15
N GLY A 58 16.79 -0.56 -3.14
CA GLY A 58 17.40 0.52 -3.92
C GLY A 58 18.49 0.05 -4.89
N GLU A 59 18.76 -1.26 -4.97
CA GLU A 59 19.72 -1.84 -5.93
C GLU A 59 19.05 -2.03 -7.28
N GLU A 60 19.71 -1.63 -8.36
CA GLU A 60 19.19 -1.78 -9.71
C GLU A 60 19.52 -3.14 -10.32
N LEU A 61 18.53 -3.76 -10.97
CA LEU A 61 18.68 -4.95 -11.79
C LEU A 61 18.84 -4.55 -13.27
N GLU A 62 19.65 -5.31 -14.02
CA GLU A 62 19.90 -5.02 -15.42
C GLU A 62 18.98 -5.84 -16.33
N LEU A 63 18.41 -5.22 -17.34
CA LEU A 63 17.74 -5.91 -18.45
C LEU A 63 18.75 -6.19 -19.58
N ARG A 64 19.74 -7.08 -19.34
CA ARG A 64 20.85 -7.38 -20.27
C ARG A 64 20.37 -7.89 -21.63
N ALA A 65 19.26 -8.59 -21.64
CA ALA A 65 18.62 -9.06 -22.87
C ALA A 65 17.81 -7.98 -23.61
N GLY A 66 17.93 -6.72 -23.17
CA GLY A 66 17.20 -5.58 -23.71
C GLY A 66 15.85 -5.31 -23.04
N PRO A 67 15.21 -4.19 -23.40
CA PRO A 67 13.95 -3.79 -22.81
C PRO A 67 12.85 -4.82 -23.05
N LEU A 68 11.87 -4.84 -22.13
CA LEU A 68 10.70 -5.72 -22.28
C LEU A 68 9.82 -5.27 -23.46
N ASP A 69 9.18 -6.24 -24.10
CA ASP A 69 8.25 -5.96 -25.21
C ASP A 69 7.15 -4.97 -24.74
N LYS A 70 6.97 -3.90 -25.52
CA LYS A 70 5.95 -2.88 -25.27
C LYS A 70 4.52 -3.41 -25.33
N LYS A 71 4.30 -4.57 -25.96
CA LYS A 71 3.01 -5.27 -26.03
C LYS A 71 2.67 -6.03 -24.74
N LEU A 72 3.63 -6.27 -23.85
CA LEU A 72 3.36 -6.94 -22.59
C LEU A 72 2.39 -6.12 -21.74
N ARG A 73 1.35 -6.77 -21.22
CA ARG A 73 0.42 -6.14 -20.29
C ARG A 73 1.13 -5.70 -19.01
N TYR A 74 0.76 -4.56 -18.51
CA TYR A 74 1.14 -4.14 -17.17
C TYR A 74 0.47 -5.02 -16.12
N VAL A 75 1.19 -5.30 -15.05
CA VAL A 75 0.73 -6.13 -13.93
C VAL A 75 0.80 -5.32 -12.65
N PRO A 76 -0.24 -5.27 -11.83
CA PRO A 76 -0.18 -4.58 -10.55
C PRO A 76 0.76 -5.29 -9.57
N VAL A 77 1.41 -4.53 -8.70
CA VAL A 77 2.25 -5.08 -7.62
C VAL A 77 1.40 -5.85 -6.63
N LEU A 78 0.33 -5.23 -6.13
CA LEU A 78 -0.65 -5.88 -5.24
C LEU A 78 -1.76 -6.53 -6.05
N ASP A 79 -2.13 -7.75 -5.66
CA ASP A 79 -3.36 -8.37 -6.13
C ASP A 79 -4.54 -7.82 -5.33
N GLU A 80 -5.42 -7.09 -6.02
CA GLU A 80 -6.60 -6.46 -5.41
C GLU A 80 -7.59 -7.47 -4.79
N LYS A 81 -7.48 -8.74 -5.12
CA LYS A 81 -8.28 -9.80 -4.49
C LYS A 81 -7.76 -10.17 -3.10
N LEU A 82 -6.48 -9.96 -2.85
CA LEU A 82 -5.81 -10.33 -1.60
C LEU A 82 -5.58 -9.16 -0.67
N GLN A 83 -5.28 -7.98 -1.23
CA GLN A 83 -4.87 -6.80 -0.46
C GLN A 83 -5.42 -5.52 -1.07
N PHE A 84 -5.59 -4.50 -0.23
CA PHE A 84 -5.96 -3.17 -0.69
C PHE A 84 -4.73 -2.44 -1.22
N GLY A 85 -4.83 -1.90 -2.41
CA GLY A 85 -3.84 -1.05 -3.05
C GLY A 85 -4.44 0.27 -3.51
N LEU A 86 -3.63 1.11 -4.14
CA LEU A 86 -4.12 2.30 -4.84
C LEU A 86 -4.92 1.90 -6.08
N ALA A 87 -5.83 2.76 -6.50
CA ALA A 87 -6.60 2.56 -7.73
C ALA A 87 -5.65 2.45 -8.94
N LEU A 88 -5.82 1.43 -9.76
CA LEU A 88 -4.89 1.11 -10.87
C LEU A 88 -4.81 2.24 -11.91
N GLU A 89 -5.91 2.97 -12.11
CA GLU A 89 -5.98 4.09 -13.04
C GLU A 89 -5.13 5.28 -12.60
N ALA A 90 -4.98 5.46 -11.28
CA ALA A 90 -4.21 6.54 -10.67
C ALA A 90 -2.77 6.13 -10.31
N SER A 91 -2.44 4.86 -10.46
CA SER A 91 -1.13 4.32 -10.05
C SER A 91 -0.06 4.52 -11.12
N PRO A 92 1.18 4.85 -10.73
CA PRO A 92 2.30 4.99 -11.64
C PRO A 92 2.57 3.71 -12.43
N ARG A 93 3.02 3.87 -13.67
CA ARG A 93 3.45 2.76 -14.52
C ARG A 93 4.97 2.73 -14.62
N VAL A 94 5.56 1.62 -14.19
CA VAL A 94 7.00 1.37 -14.26
C VAL A 94 7.29 0.59 -15.53
N GLU A 95 7.81 1.27 -16.53
CA GLU A 95 8.05 0.69 -17.87
C GLU A 95 9.08 -0.44 -17.85
N LYS A 96 10.14 -0.30 -17.06
CA LYS A 96 11.23 -1.25 -16.96
C LYS A 96 10.74 -2.70 -16.78
N PHE A 97 9.79 -2.90 -15.87
CA PHE A 97 9.23 -4.23 -15.56
C PHE A 97 7.78 -4.40 -16.02
N ARG A 98 7.20 -3.40 -16.68
CA ARG A 98 5.78 -3.40 -17.08
C ARG A 98 4.86 -3.64 -15.87
N ILE A 99 5.08 -2.87 -14.83
CA ILE A 99 4.38 -2.93 -13.54
C ILE A 99 3.50 -1.69 -13.34
N ILE A 100 2.35 -1.87 -12.71
CA ILE A 100 1.55 -0.79 -12.12
C ILE A 100 1.89 -0.77 -10.63
N ASP A 101 2.51 0.33 -10.19
CA ASP A 101 2.84 0.50 -8.78
C ASP A 101 1.61 0.97 -7.99
N ASN A 102 0.84 0.02 -7.51
CA ASN A 102 -0.35 0.27 -6.69
C ASN A 102 -0.08 0.13 -5.19
N LEU A 103 1.18 0.27 -4.77
CA LEU A 103 1.55 0.26 -3.35
C LEU A 103 1.04 1.53 -2.65
N PRO A 104 0.46 1.43 -1.44
CA PRO A 104 -0.11 2.58 -0.73
C PRO A 104 0.91 3.38 0.08
N GLY A 105 2.19 3.28 -0.23
CA GLY A 105 3.24 3.95 0.53
C GLY A 105 4.58 4.00 -0.17
N THR A 106 5.63 4.16 0.63
CA THR A 106 7.03 4.22 0.20
C THR A 106 7.83 3.06 0.82
N PRO A 107 9.06 2.77 0.37
CA PRO A 107 9.91 1.75 0.99
C PRO A 107 10.07 1.93 2.50
N ALA A 108 10.15 3.18 2.98
CA ALA A 108 10.27 3.49 4.41
C ALA A 108 8.97 3.24 5.20
N PHE A 109 7.81 3.36 4.57
CA PHE A 109 6.52 3.13 5.19
C PHE A 109 5.44 2.79 4.16
N CYS A 110 5.03 1.52 4.12
CA CYS A 110 4.00 1.02 3.22
C CYS A 110 3.03 0.09 3.97
N PRO A 111 1.93 0.61 4.51
CA PRO A 111 0.96 -0.20 5.24
C PRO A 111 0.17 -1.08 4.28
N LEU A 112 0.26 -2.38 4.44
CA LEU A 112 -0.49 -3.36 3.65
C LEU A 112 -1.67 -3.91 4.45
N VAL A 113 -2.86 -3.79 3.89
CA VAL A 113 -4.09 -4.29 4.50
C VAL A 113 -4.63 -5.47 3.69
N ARG A 114 -4.76 -6.62 4.34
CA ARG A 114 -5.34 -7.81 3.71
C ARG A 114 -6.86 -7.69 3.62
N ARG A 115 -7.41 -8.17 2.51
CA ARG A 115 -8.86 -8.34 2.36
C ARG A 115 -9.32 -9.52 3.22
N THR A 116 -10.21 -9.25 4.13
CA THR A 116 -10.83 -10.26 4.98
C THR A 116 -12.35 -10.23 4.80
N PRO A 117 -13.06 -11.35 5.03
CA PRO A 117 -14.52 -11.36 4.98
C PRO A 117 -15.17 -10.34 5.92
N TYR A 118 -14.51 -10.03 7.03
CA TYR A 118 -14.96 -8.99 7.96
C TYR A 118 -14.90 -7.60 7.32
N LEU A 119 -13.73 -7.22 6.75
CA LEU A 119 -13.55 -5.93 6.09
C LEU A 119 -14.50 -5.77 4.89
N GLU A 120 -14.67 -6.82 4.08
CA GLU A 120 -15.60 -6.79 2.96
C GLU A 120 -17.05 -6.53 3.42
N ARG A 121 -17.48 -7.17 4.52
CA ARG A 121 -18.79 -6.88 5.12
C ARG A 121 -18.90 -5.45 5.63
N MET A 122 -17.81 -4.89 6.20
CA MET A 122 -17.80 -3.51 6.69
C MET A 122 -17.85 -2.49 5.55
N ILE A 123 -17.09 -2.73 4.47
CA ILE A 123 -17.15 -1.91 3.25
C ILE A 123 -18.54 -1.94 2.64
N GLY A 124 -19.16 -3.14 2.56
CA GLY A 124 -20.53 -3.29 2.06
C GLY A 124 -21.60 -2.55 2.87
N LYS A 125 -21.33 -2.16 4.12
CA LYS A 125 -22.25 -1.32 4.92
C LYS A 125 -22.31 0.13 4.45
N ARG A 126 -21.42 0.56 3.55
CA ARG A 126 -21.39 1.92 2.98
C ARG A 126 -21.47 3.01 4.07
N LEU A 127 -20.61 2.89 5.09
CA LEU A 127 -20.69 3.74 6.29
C LEU A 127 -20.53 5.22 5.98
N LYS A 128 -19.71 5.57 4.98
CA LYS A 128 -19.50 6.95 4.53
C LYS A 128 -20.81 7.55 4.01
N GLU A 129 -21.48 6.85 3.12
CA GLU A 129 -22.74 7.31 2.52
C GLU A 129 -23.83 7.45 3.57
N ARG A 130 -23.95 6.47 4.46
CA ARG A 130 -24.90 6.53 5.57
C ARG A 130 -24.61 7.67 6.52
N ALA A 131 -23.34 7.95 6.82
CA ALA A 131 -22.94 9.10 7.61
C ALA A 131 -23.31 10.42 6.92
N CYS A 132 -23.01 10.55 5.61
CA CYS A 132 -23.38 11.73 4.83
C CYS A 132 -24.90 11.94 4.78
N GLU A 133 -25.69 10.90 4.59
CA GLU A 133 -27.15 10.96 4.63
C GLU A 133 -27.68 11.43 6.01
N THR A 134 -27.06 10.93 7.07
CA THR A 134 -27.43 11.33 8.42
C THR A 134 -27.09 12.80 8.70
N LEU A 135 -25.86 13.20 8.32
CA LEU A 135 -25.38 14.57 8.52
C LEU A 135 -26.16 15.58 7.66
N GLY A 136 -26.58 15.17 6.45
CA GLY A 136 -27.38 16.02 5.56
C GLY A 136 -28.76 16.41 6.11
N LYS A 137 -29.24 15.74 7.16
CA LYS A 137 -30.49 16.09 7.86
C LYS A 137 -30.33 17.29 8.80
N TYR A 138 -29.13 17.74 9.09
CA TYR A 138 -28.84 18.81 10.02
C TYR A 138 -28.30 20.04 9.30
N ALA A 139 -28.55 21.23 9.89
CA ALA A 139 -27.99 22.45 9.34
C ALA A 139 -26.45 22.41 9.32
N PRO A 140 -25.79 22.83 8.22
CA PRO A 140 -24.33 22.75 8.09
C PRO A 140 -23.56 23.42 9.23
N GLN A 141 -24.09 24.52 9.76
CA GLN A 141 -23.51 25.23 10.90
C GLN A 141 -23.49 24.39 12.17
N LEU A 142 -24.57 23.60 12.43
CA LEU A 142 -24.63 22.71 13.57
C LEU A 142 -23.62 21.58 13.45
N VAL A 143 -23.52 20.98 12.26
CA VAL A 143 -22.52 19.92 11.96
C VAL A 143 -21.11 20.45 12.19
N ARG A 144 -20.80 21.65 11.68
CA ARG A 144 -19.49 22.29 11.86
C ARG A 144 -19.14 22.53 13.34
N ARG A 145 -20.09 23.04 14.11
CA ARG A 145 -19.92 23.26 15.58
C ARG A 145 -19.69 21.95 16.32
N ALA A 146 -20.45 20.91 15.99
CA ALA A 146 -20.29 19.59 16.58
C ALA A 146 -18.92 18.97 16.23
N ALA A 147 -18.46 19.11 14.98
CA ALA A 147 -17.15 18.64 14.56
C ALA A 147 -16.02 19.32 15.34
N VAL A 148 -16.04 20.66 15.46
CA VAL A 148 -15.05 21.41 16.24
C VAL A 148 -15.02 20.96 17.70
N TYR A 149 -16.19 20.75 18.30
CA TYR A 149 -16.30 20.27 19.68
C TYR A 149 -15.68 18.87 19.86
N LEU A 150 -15.98 17.95 18.94
CA LEU A 150 -15.43 16.59 18.96
C LEU A 150 -13.90 16.60 18.79
N TYR A 151 -13.39 17.37 17.82
CA TYR A 151 -11.95 17.53 17.63
C TYR A 151 -11.23 18.05 18.89
N LEU A 152 -11.77 19.07 19.51
CA LEU A 152 -11.20 19.61 20.75
C LEU A 152 -11.24 18.58 21.88
N LYS A 153 -12.34 17.84 22.02
CA LYS A 153 -12.49 16.80 23.04
C LYS A 153 -11.49 15.67 22.83
N GLU A 154 -11.36 15.16 21.61
CA GLU A 154 -10.39 14.09 21.27
C GLU A 154 -8.95 14.55 21.46
N THR A 155 -8.63 15.77 21.06
CA THR A 155 -7.30 16.36 21.28
C THR A 155 -6.97 16.43 22.78
N HIS A 156 -7.91 16.90 23.61
CA HIS A 156 -7.74 16.91 25.07
C HIS A 156 -7.52 15.50 25.63
N SER A 157 -8.34 14.53 25.22
CA SER A 157 -8.20 13.14 25.66
C SER A 157 -6.85 12.53 25.28
N SER A 158 -6.35 12.79 24.08
CA SER A 158 -5.01 12.33 23.65
C SER A 158 -3.91 12.93 24.52
N PHE A 159 -3.96 14.21 24.82
CA PHE A 159 -2.99 14.85 25.71
C PHE A 159 -3.08 14.34 27.17
N GLU A 160 -4.28 13.98 27.64
CA GLU A 160 -4.47 13.36 28.96
C GLU A 160 -3.80 11.99 29.04
N VAL A 161 -3.91 11.17 27.98
CA VAL A 161 -3.21 9.89 27.88
C VAL A 161 -1.70 10.06 27.96
N GLU A 162 -1.16 11.09 27.34
CA GLU A 162 0.27 11.44 27.38
C GLU A 162 0.67 12.19 28.68
N ARG A 163 -0.28 12.42 29.59
CA ARG A 163 -0.09 13.19 30.84
C ARG A 163 0.41 14.63 30.62
N VAL A 164 0.11 15.20 29.46
CA VAL A 164 0.47 16.57 29.09
C VAL A 164 -0.78 17.44 29.16
N LYS A 165 -0.71 18.60 29.85
CA LYS A 165 -1.81 19.59 29.83
C LYS A 165 -1.61 20.55 28.65
N PRO A 166 -2.42 20.47 27.58
CA PRO A 166 -2.28 21.39 26.46
C PRO A 166 -2.77 22.77 26.85
N THR A 167 -2.10 23.82 26.37
CA THR A 167 -2.66 25.15 26.39
C THR A 167 -3.79 25.27 25.38
N THR A 168 -4.78 26.08 25.64
CA THR A 168 -5.95 26.26 24.74
C THR A 168 -5.55 26.68 23.32
N SER A 169 -4.46 27.45 23.19
CA SER A 169 -3.88 27.85 21.89
C SER A 169 -3.26 26.68 21.13
N ARG A 170 -2.66 25.72 21.83
CA ARG A 170 -2.04 24.54 21.22
C ARG A 170 -3.11 23.55 20.74
N ALA A 171 -4.18 23.36 21.53
CA ALA A 171 -5.31 22.52 21.13
C ALA A 171 -6.06 23.10 19.92
N ARG A 172 -6.21 24.42 19.81
CA ARG A 172 -6.83 25.07 18.65
C ARG A 172 -6.00 24.94 17.37
N ARG A 173 -4.69 25.07 17.44
CA ARG A 173 -3.79 24.91 16.28
C ARG A 173 -3.82 23.51 15.67
N PHE A 174 -4.19 22.51 16.44
CA PHE A 174 -4.40 21.13 15.94
C PHE A 174 -5.78 20.93 15.30
N ALA A 175 -6.73 21.81 15.56
CA ALA A 175 -8.11 21.74 15.07
C ALA A 175 -8.36 22.63 13.82
N GLU A 176 -7.39 23.47 13.44
CA GLU A 176 -7.35 24.25 12.20
C GLU A 176 -6.64 23.49 11.08
#